data_403d8a6bb7a1d80134fb13adc6aa28e7
#
_entry.id   403d8a6bb7a1d80134fb13adc6aa28e7
#
_cell.length_a   1.000
_cell.length_b   1.000
_cell.length_c   1.000
_cell.angle_alpha   90.00
_cell.angle_beta   90.00
_cell.angle_gamma   90.00
#
_symmetry.space_group_name_H-M   'P 1'
#
loop_
_entity.id
_entity.type
_entity.pdbx_description
1 polymer ?
#
loop_
_entity_poly.entity_id
_entity_poly.type
_entity_poly.pdbx_seq_one_letter_code
_entity_poly.pdbx_strand_id
1 'polypeptide(L)'
;MDLQITRNIEQLIALLRLPEVQVSDIIEIHQKPFGLKLEVQGARLMLTSWLLESKSHDLDNALKRNQPERFNGLPQRIFTIKSQLFVSALCPEQFDAHQWFRLCQKQRQFLSQLGGGE
;
A
#
# COMPACT_ATOMS: atom_id res chain seq x y z
N MET A 1 4.59 19.06 7.64
CA MET A 1 3.86 17.82 7.94
C MET A 1 3.40 17.86 9.38
N ASP A 2 2.15 17.46 9.60
CA ASP A 2 1.52 17.42 10.92
C ASP A 2 2.24 16.43 11.85
N LEU A 3 2.39 16.79 13.12
CA LEU A 3 3.04 15.93 14.11
C LEU A 3 2.28 14.61 14.30
N GLN A 4 0.96 14.64 14.25
CA GLN A 4 0.16 13.44 14.43
C GLN A 4 0.39 12.45 13.29
N ILE A 5 0.42 12.92 12.05
CA ILE A 5 0.66 12.03 10.92
C ILE A 5 2.09 11.49 10.95
N THR A 6 3.06 12.30 11.39
CA THR A 6 4.43 11.85 11.56
C THR A 6 4.52 10.71 12.56
N ARG A 7 3.85 10.83 13.70
CA ARG A 7 3.84 9.78 14.72
C ARG A 7 3.18 8.52 14.23
N ASN A 8 2.08 8.66 13.47
CA ASN A 8 1.40 7.51 12.90
C ASN A 8 2.28 6.80 11.87
N ILE A 9 3.04 7.55 11.06
CA ILE A 9 3.97 6.95 10.10
C ILE A 9 5.08 6.20 10.84
N GLU A 10 5.63 6.78 11.88
CA GLU A 10 6.65 6.11 12.70
C GLU A 10 6.11 4.80 13.30
N GLN A 11 4.88 4.83 13.78
CA GLN A 11 4.23 3.63 14.31
C GLN A 11 4.00 2.59 13.23
N LEU A 12 3.59 3.00 12.03
CA LEU A 12 3.42 2.08 10.91
C LEU A 12 4.73 1.40 10.55
N ILE A 13 5.83 2.16 10.51
CA ILE A 13 7.15 1.63 10.24
C ILE A 13 7.51 0.56 11.27
N ALA A 14 7.20 0.81 12.53
CA ALA A 14 7.43 -0.17 13.60
C ALA A 14 6.55 -1.42 13.44
N LEU A 15 5.28 -1.25 13.08
CA LEU A 15 4.36 -2.38 12.86
C LEU A 15 4.81 -3.25 11.70
N LEU A 16 5.39 -2.64 10.67
CA LEU A 16 5.94 -3.36 9.52
C LEU A 16 7.29 -4.01 9.82
N ARG A 17 7.84 -3.78 11.01
CA ARG A 17 9.14 -4.30 11.45
C ARG A 17 10.28 -3.87 10.51
N LEU A 18 10.20 -2.65 10.04
CA LEU A 18 11.24 -2.07 9.20
C LEU A 18 12.33 -1.46 10.06
N PRO A 19 13.56 -1.38 9.52
CA PRO A 19 14.60 -0.61 10.19
C PRO A 19 14.20 0.86 10.24
N GLU A 20 14.88 1.63 11.08
CA GLU A 20 14.58 3.04 11.19
C GLU A 20 14.63 3.72 9.82
N VAL A 21 13.58 4.46 9.50
CA VAL A 21 13.45 5.17 8.23
C VAL A 21 13.20 6.64 8.55
N GLN A 22 13.88 7.52 7.84
CA GLN A 22 13.63 8.94 7.99
C GLN A 22 12.26 9.29 7.44
N VAL A 23 11.40 9.89 8.28
CA VAL A 23 10.06 10.25 7.88
C VAL A 23 10.10 11.51 7.01
N SER A 24 9.44 11.44 5.86
CA SER A 24 9.29 12.56 4.92
C SER A 24 7.93 12.45 4.25
N ASP A 25 7.60 13.42 3.38
CA ASP A 25 6.31 13.43 2.70
C ASP A 25 6.13 12.26 1.74
N ILE A 26 7.22 11.71 1.24
CA ILE A 26 7.21 10.56 0.34
C ILE A 26 8.26 9.57 0.83
N ILE A 27 7.84 8.34 1.12
CA ILE A 27 8.73 7.29 1.57
C ILE A 27 8.51 6.07 0.68
N GLU A 28 9.58 5.59 0.05
CA GLU A 28 9.51 4.34 -0.70
C GLU A 28 10.30 3.29 0.04
N ILE A 29 9.66 2.14 0.28
CA ILE A 29 10.22 1.06 1.07
C ILE A 29 10.19 -0.22 0.25
N HIS A 30 11.31 -0.95 0.25
CA HIS A 30 11.37 -2.27 -0.38
C HIS A 30 11.50 -3.32 0.71
N GLN A 31 10.45 -4.09 0.89
CA GLN A 31 10.39 -5.19 1.86
C GLN A 31 9.99 -6.45 1.11
N LYS A 32 10.98 -7.13 0.57
CA LYS A 32 10.77 -8.27 -0.34
C LYS A 32 9.70 -9.23 0.17
N PRO A 33 8.80 -9.69 -0.68
CA PRO A 33 8.74 -9.46 -2.14
C PRO A 33 7.99 -8.18 -2.53
N PHE A 34 7.69 -7.29 -1.60
CA PHE A 34 6.82 -6.13 -1.82
C PHE A 34 7.57 -4.82 -1.86
N GLY A 35 7.08 -3.90 -2.71
CA GLY A 35 7.37 -2.48 -2.61
C GLY A 35 6.20 -1.77 -1.96
N LEU A 36 6.48 -0.68 -1.27
CA LEU A 36 5.50 0.12 -0.57
C LEU A 36 5.87 1.59 -0.71
N LYS A 37 4.89 2.42 -1.03
CA LYS A 37 5.08 3.86 -1.08
C LYS A 37 4.07 4.52 -0.17
N LEU A 38 4.57 5.36 0.72
CA LEU A 38 3.76 6.19 1.61
C LEU A 38 3.87 7.62 1.14
N GLU A 39 2.75 8.25 0.86
CA GLU A 39 2.74 9.61 0.34
C GLU A 39 1.75 10.45 1.13
N VAL A 40 2.25 11.49 1.80
CA VAL A 40 1.42 12.37 2.61
C VAL A 40 0.73 13.38 1.69
N GLN A 41 -0.59 13.46 1.79
CA GLN A 41 -1.39 14.42 1.04
C GLN A 41 -2.28 15.17 2.04
N GLY A 42 -1.80 16.33 2.51
CA GLY A 42 -2.47 17.06 3.57
C GLY A 42 -2.47 16.26 4.87
N ALA A 43 -3.65 15.96 5.40
CA ALA A 43 -3.80 15.15 6.62
C ALA A 43 -4.07 13.68 6.29
N ARG A 44 -3.94 13.28 5.04
CA ARG A 44 -4.24 11.93 4.59
C ARG A 44 -2.99 11.24 4.09
N LEU A 45 -3.00 9.91 4.09
CA LEU A 45 -1.90 9.11 3.55
C LEU A 45 -2.38 8.34 2.33
N MET A 46 -1.63 8.44 1.24
CA MET A 46 -1.80 7.55 0.10
C MET A 46 -0.85 6.37 0.27
N LEU A 47 -1.39 5.17 0.20
CA LEU A 47 -0.66 3.94 0.44
C LEU A 47 -0.70 3.10 -0.83
N THR A 48 0.48 2.80 -1.39
CA THR A 48 0.61 2.09 -2.65
C THR A 48 1.52 0.89 -2.47
N SER A 49 1.10 -0.26 -2.97
CA SER A 49 1.87 -1.51 -2.87
C SER A 49 2.03 -2.15 -4.24
N TRP A 50 3.13 -2.89 -4.43
CA TRP A 50 3.39 -3.65 -5.65
C TRP A 50 4.32 -4.83 -5.33
N LEU A 51 4.45 -5.75 -6.29
CA LEU A 51 5.41 -6.85 -6.20
C LEU A 51 6.69 -6.45 -6.90
N LEU A 52 7.82 -6.51 -6.20
CA LEU A 52 9.09 -5.97 -6.69
C LEU A 52 9.61 -6.64 -7.96
N GLU A 53 9.48 -7.96 -8.03
CA GLU A 53 10.10 -8.74 -9.10
C GLU A 53 9.09 -9.33 -10.08
N SER A 54 7.82 -9.02 -9.92
CA SER A 54 6.78 -9.57 -10.77
C SER A 54 6.49 -8.64 -11.93
N LYS A 55 6.33 -9.22 -13.12
CA LYS A 55 6.00 -8.49 -14.34
C LYS A 55 4.85 -9.20 -15.04
N SER A 56 4.26 -8.54 -16.04
CA SER A 56 3.26 -9.14 -16.91
C SER A 56 1.99 -9.56 -16.18
N HIS A 57 1.53 -8.75 -15.27
CA HIS A 57 0.26 -9.00 -14.60
C HIS A 57 -0.91 -8.75 -15.52
N ASP A 58 -1.94 -9.55 -15.37
CA ASP A 58 -3.20 -9.38 -16.07
C ASP A 58 -3.99 -8.27 -15.38
N LEU A 59 -3.95 -7.08 -15.95
CA LEU A 59 -4.66 -5.93 -15.39
C LEU A 59 -6.18 -6.16 -15.39
N ASP A 60 -6.72 -6.80 -16.43
CA ASP A 60 -8.16 -7.07 -16.50
C ASP A 60 -8.59 -7.98 -15.35
N ASN A 61 -7.82 -9.03 -15.07
CA ASN A 61 -8.12 -9.91 -13.96
C ASN A 61 -8.03 -9.17 -12.62
N ALA A 62 -7.04 -8.32 -12.47
CA ALA A 62 -6.89 -7.52 -11.25
C ALA A 62 -8.09 -6.60 -11.05
N LEU A 63 -8.55 -5.94 -12.12
CA LEU A 63 -9.71 -5.06 -12.05
C LEU A 63 -10.98 -5.82 -11.66
N LYS A 64 -11.15 -7.03 -12.19
CA LYS A 64 -12.30 -7.87 -11.85
C LYS A 64 -12.29 -8.30 -10.38
N ARG A 65 -11.10 -8.52 -9.82
CA ARG A 65 -10.95 -8.93 -8.42
C ARG A 65 -10.93 -7.76 -7.45
N ASN A 66 -10.91 -6.53 -7.95
CA ASN A 66 -10.88 -5.34 -7.12
C ASN A 66 -12.27 -5.04 -6.58
N GLN A 67 -12.57 -5.62 -5.43
CA GLN A 67 -13.83 -5.42 -4.73
C GLN A 67 -13.55 -4.76 -3.39
N PRO A 68 -14.31 -3.71 -3.02
CA PRO A 68 -14.06 -3.00 -1.75
C PRO A 68 -14.03 -3.91 -0.52
N GLU A 69 -14.79 -5.02 -0.53
CA GLU A 69 -14.82 -5.95 0.60
C GLU A 69 -13.45 -6.56 0.89
N ARG A 70 -12.60 -6.69 -0.11
CA ARG A 70 -11.24 -7.21 0.07
C ARG A 70 -10.35 -6.24 0.84
N PHE A 71 -10.76 -4.97 0.92
CA PHE A 71 -9.96 -3.89 1.52
C PHE A 71 -10.75 -3.16 2.61
N ASN A 72 -11.60 -3.90 3.32
CA ASN A 72 -12.41 -3.36 4.42
C ASN A 72 -13.29 -2.18 3.98
N GLY A 73 -13.80 -2.25 2.75
CA GLY A 73 -14.68 -1.23 2.20
C GLY A 73 -13.99 -0.04 1.57
N LEU A 74 -12.66 0.01 1.59
CA LEU A 74 -11.93 1.14 1.02
C LEU A 74 -11.63 0.90 -0.46
N PRO A 75 -12.08 1.79 -1.36
CA PRO A 75 -11.80 1.65 -2.79
C PRO A 75 -10.30 1.72 -3.09
N GLN A 76 -9.87 0.91 -4.05
CA GLN A 76 -8.49 0.87 -4.49
C GLN A 76 -8.39 1.31 -5.95
N ARG A 77 -7.30 1.98 -6.28
CA ARG A 77 -6.92 2.25 -7.66
C ARG A 77 -5.91 1.18 -8.07
N ILE A 78 -6.15 0.58 -9.24
CA ILE A 78 -5.24 -0.43 -9.79
C ILE A 78 -4.74 0.08 -11.13
N PHE A 79 -3.42 0.09 -11.31
CA PHE A 79 -2.81 0.59 -12.54
C PHE A 79 -1.48 -0.11 -12.77
N THR A 80 -0.95 0.06 -13.98
CA THR A 80 0.35 -0.51 -14.34
C THR A 80 1.33 0.60 -14.71
N ILE A 81 2.59 0.40 -14.36
CA ILE A 81 3.71 1.22 -14.81
C ILE A 81 4.79 0.25 -15.26
N LYS A 82 5.18 0.34 -16.54
CA LYS A 82 6.22 -0.53 -17.10
C LYS A 82 5.92 -2.02 -16.86
N SER A 83 4.67 -2.41 -17.08
CA SER A 83 4.17 -3.78 -16.90
C SER A 83 4.15 -4.26 -15.45
N GLN A 84 4.37 -3.38 -14.50
CA GLN A 84 4.27 -3.70 -13.09
C GLN A 84 2.94 -3.21 -12.55
N LEU A 85 2.25 -4.06 -11.79
CA LEU A 85 0.92 -3.77 -11.26
C LEU A 85 1.02 -3.10 -9.90
N PHE A 86 0.29 -2.00 -9.74
CA PHE A 86 0.22 -1.24 -8.49
C PHE A 86 -1.20 -1.23 -7.97
N VAL A 87 -1.34 -1.33 -6.66
CA VAL A 87 -2.61 -1.12 -5.98
C VAL A 87 -2.42 0.04 -4.99
N SER A 88 -3.31 1.02 -5.05
CA SER A 88 -3.14 2.27 -4.31
C SER A 88 -4.46 2.75 -3.72
N ALA A 89 -4.40 3.35 -2.54
CA ALA A 89 -5.56 3.92 -1.89
C ALA A 89 -5.19 5.20 -1.15
N LEU A 90 -6.05 6.21 -1.25
CA LEU A 90 -5.96 7.41 -0.42
C LEU A 90 -6.77 7.15 0.84
N CYS A 91 -6.08 7.00 1.97
CA CYS A 91 -6.73 6.65 3.22
C CYS A 91 -7.50 7.81 3.81
N PRO A 92 -8.65 7.55 4.45
CA PRO A 92 -9.38 8.60 5.15
C PRO A 92 -8.52 9.26 6.22
N GLU A 93 -8.79 10.53 6.48
CA GLU A 93 -8.04 11.32 7.44
C GLU A 93 -8.05 10.71 8.85
N GLN A 94 -9.13 10.05 9.23
CA GLN A 94 -9.27 9.45 10.56
C GLN A 94 -8.53 8.14 10.73
N PHE A 95 -7.93 7.58 9.68
CA PHE A 95 -7.16 6.33 9.81
C PHE A 95 -5.93 6.56 10.67
N ASP A 96 -5.64 5.58 11.53
CA ASP A 96 -4.40 5.54 12.30
C ASP A 96 -3.42 4.50 11.72
N ALA A 97 -2.29 4.33 12.39
CA ALA A 97 -1.24 3.42 11.92
C ALA A 97 -1.71 1.96 11.84
N HIS A 98 -2.58 1.52 12.74
CA HIS A 98 -3.10 0.15 12.71
C HIS A 98 -4.00 -0.09 11.51
N GLN A 99 -4.81 0.90 11.14
CA GLN A 99 -5.67 0.81 9.98
C GLN A 99 -4.85 0.83 8.69
N TRP A 100 -3.80 1.64 8.63
CA TRP A 100 -2.86 1.65 7.51
C TRP A 100 -2.15 0.29 7.40
N PHE A 101 -1.75 -0.27 8.53
CA PHE A 101 -1.08 -1.57 8.55
C PHE A 101 -1.98 -2.67 8.00
N ARG A 102 -3.24 -2.71 8.44
CA ARG A 102 -4.21 -3.68 7.93
C ARG A 102 -4.45 -3.53 6.44
N LEU A 103 -4.54 -2.28 5.96
CA LEU A 103 -4.69 -2.03 4.53
C LEU A 103 -3.48 -2.52 3.76
N CYS A 104 -2.29 -2.25 4.27
CA CYS A 104 -1.06 -2.73 3.66
C CYS A 104 -1.08 -4.26 3.52
N GLN A 105 -1.48 -4.96 4.57
CA GLN A 105 -1.60 -6.41 4.54
C GLN A 105 -2.63 -6.88 3.50
N LYS A 106 -3.76 -6.20 3.39
CA LYS A 106 -4.78 -6.53 2.40
C LYS A 106 -4.28 -6.30 0.98
N GLN A 107 -3.56 -5.21 0.74
CA GLN A 107 -2.96 -4.95 -0.56
C GLN A 107 -1.95 -6.03 -0.92
N ARG A 108 -1.11 -6.44 0.03
CA ARG A 108 -0.12 -7.50 -0.18
C ARG A 108 -0.77 -8.84 -0.46
N GLN A 109 -1.84 -9.16 0.27
CA GLN A 109 -2.60 -10.39 0.05
C GLN A 109 -3.20 -10.42 -1.36
N PHE A 110 -3.77 -9.29 -1.79
CA PHE A 110 -4.34 -9.16 -3.13
C PHE A 110 -3.28 -9.41 -4.21
N LEU A 111 -2.12 -8.75 -4.07
CA LEU A 111 -1.02 -8.90 -5.02
C LEU A 111 -0.48 -10.33 -5.04
N SER A 112 -0.36 -10.96 -3.89
CA SER A 112 0.12 -12.34 -3.79
C SER A 112 -0.81 -13.32 -4.49
N GLN A 113 -2.11 -13.11 -4.36
CA GLN A 113 -3.11 -13.97 -5.00
C GLN A 113 -3.06 -13.83 -6.52
N LEU A 114 -2.80 -12.62 -7.03
CA LEU A 114 -2.67 -12.41 -8.47
C LEU A 114 -1.37 -13.02 -9.01
N GLY A 115 -0.27 -12.79 -8.30
CA GLY A 115 1.04 -13.24 -8.76
C GLY A 115 1.29 -14.72 -8.58
N GLY A 116 0.70 -15.33 -7.57
CA GLY A 116 0.91 -16.73 -7.26
C GLY A 116 -0.23 -17.64 -7.65
N GLY A 117 -1.27 -17.11 -8.26
CA GLY A 117 -2.50 -17.85 -8.50
C GLY A 117 -2.60 -18.50 -9.87
N GLU A 118 -1.51 -18.69 -10.54
CA GLU A 118 -1.54 -19.35 -11.83
C GLU A 118 -2.03 -20.79 -11.72
#